data_f2fb5a9d22f895b090ade0df752f228c
#
_entry.id   f2fb5a9d22f895b090ade0df752f228c
#
_cell.length_a   1.000
_cell.length_b   1.000
_cell.length_c   1.000
_cell.angle_alpha   90.00
_cell.angle_beta   90.00
_cell.angle_gamma   90.00
#
_symmetry.space_group_name_H-M   'P 1'
#
loop_
_entity.id
_entity.type
_entity.pdbx_description
1 polymer ?
#
loop_
_entity_poly.entity_id
_entity_poly.type
_entity_poly.pdbx_seq_one_letter_code
_entity_poly.pdbx_strand_id
1 'polypeptide(L)'
;MVACRQSSSLSLMSTPLTIAKVVHSELLIRKSRFIGCVQPMTDRAEAQKVVANLRAQNPGAAHVCWALLAGGQSAAVDDGEPSGTAGRPMLEVLRRQGLEGVLATVVRYYGGVKLGAGGLVRAYTDCVAQALLTAEKIEIVKTRTLYCNTTRAVEGLVRRAIAKAGATILNAEHGTYVEIDFSLPETAADGLIAELSEAGRGQVVWCDSR
;
A
#
# COMPACT_ATOMS: atom_id res chain seq x y z
N MET A 1 -23.33 29.48 -34.68
CA MET A 1 -22.21 29.37 -33.72
C MET A 1 -22.73 28.65 -32.49
N VAL A 2 -22.44 27.35 -32.36
CA VAL A 2 -22.80 26.54 -31.19
C VAL A 2 -21.53 26.30 -30.40
N ALA A 3 -21.48 26.90 -29.21
CA ALA A 3 -20.35 26.76 -28.30
C ALA A 3 -20.38 25.36 -27.66
N CYS A 4 -19.43 24.52 -28.01
CA CYS A 4 -19.18 23.22 -27.37
C CYS A 4 -18.62 23.47 -25.98
N ARG A 5 -19.43 23.25 -24.94
CA ARG A 5 -18.94 23.21 -23.54
C ARG A 5 -18.23 21.89 -23.33
N GLN A 6 -16.93 21.95 -23.25
CA GLN A 6 -16.12 20.84 -22.74
C GLN A 6 -16.34 20.75 -21.24
N SER A 7 -17.09 19.76 -20.83
CA SER A 7 -17.20 19.36 -19.43
C SER A 7 -15.91 18.63 -19.03
N SER A 8 -14.98 19.33 -18.40
CA SER A 8 -13.84 18.70 -17.74
C SER A 8 -14.37 17.96 -16.52
N SER A 9 -14.59 16.65 -16.65
CA SER A 9 -14.81 15.77 -15.52
C SER A 9 -13.49 15.65 -14.74
N LEU A 10 -13.34 16.45 -13.68
CA LEU A 10 -12.40 16.21 -12.62
C LEU A 10 -12.77 14.87 -11.98
N SER A 11 -12.11 13.80 -12.41
CA SER A 11 -12.12 12.53 -11.69
C SER A 11 -11.53 12.82 -10.31
N LEU A 12 -12.38 12.81 -9.28
CA LEU A 12 -11.94 12.79 -7.88
C LEU A 12 -11.14 11.50 -7.71
N MET A 13 -9.84 11.58 -7.85
CA MET A 13 -8.94 10.49 -7.51
C MET A 13 -9.05 10.30 -5.99
N SER A 14 -9.85 9.32 -5.57
CA SER A 14 -9.91 8.94 -4.16
C SER A 14 -8.51 8.52 -3.72
N THR A 15 -8.04 9.07 -2.61
CA THR A 15 -6.77 8.67 -1.99
C THR A 15 -6.78 7.15 -1.81
N PRO A 16 -5.73 6.44 -2.26
CA PRO A 16 -5.67 5.00 -2.08
C PRO A 16 -5.67 4.64 -0.60
N LEU A 17 -6.40 3.59 -0.24
CA LEU A 17 -6.51 3.11 1.13
C LEU A 17 -5.62 1.88 1.34
N THR A 18 -5.12 1.70 2.56
CA THR A 18 -4.54 0.45 3.03
C THR A 18 -5.21 0.03 4.33
N ILE A 19 -4.74 -1.05 4.94
CA ILE A 19 -5.21 -1.49 6.26
C ILE A 19 -4.14 -1.23 7.32
N ALA A 20 -4.58 -0.79 8.50
CA ALA A 20 -3.68 -0.46 9.61
C ALA A 20 -3.00 -1.69 10.23
N LYS A 21 -3.68 -2.85 10.21
CA LYS A 21 -3.25 -4.08 10.89
C LYS A 21 -3.62 -5.31 10.09
N VAL A 22 -2.94 -6.41 10.36
CA VAL A 22 -3.30 -7.75 9.86
C VAL A 22 -4.69 -8.14 10.36
N VAL A 23 -5.53 -8.65 9.45
CA VAL A 23 -6.87 -9.14 9.76
C VAL A 23 -7.04 -10.58 9.26
N HIS A 24 -7.88 -11.34 9.94
CA HIS A 24 -8.07 -12.77 9.70
C HIS A 24 -9.54 -13.14 9.52
N SER A 25 -9.77 -14.24 8.84
CA SER A 25 -11.06 -14.90 8.75
C SER A 25 -10.90 -16.41 8.71
N GLU A 26 -11.94 -17.13 9.04
CA GLU A 26 -11.99 -18.56 8.87
C GLU A 26 -13.37 -18.99 8.42
N LEU A 27 -13.44 -19.81 7.35
CA LEU A 27 -14.68 -20.36 6.82
C LEU A 27 -14.59 -21.87 6.74
N LEU A 28 -15.69 -22.52 7.11
CA LEU A 28 -15.89 -23.96 6.87
C LEU A 28 -17.01 -24.15 5.84
N ILE A 29 -16.63 -24.61 4.64
CA ILE A 29 -17.58 -24.78 3.52
C ILE A 29 -17.47 -26.21 3.01
N ARG A 30 -18.56 -27.00 3.10
CA ARG A 30 -18.59 -28.41 2.69
C ARG A 30 -17.38 -29.20 3.21
N LYS A 31 -17.08 -29.10 4.49
CA LYS A 31 -15.94 -29.71 5.19
C LYS A 31 -14.56 -29.17 4.77
N SER A 32 -14.44 -28.33 3.74
CA SER A 32 -13.19 -27.63 3.45
C SER A 32 -13.03 -26.43 4.37
N ARG A 33 -11.82 -26.26 4.93
CA ARG A 33 -11.46 -25.14 5.80
C ARG A 33 -10.66 -24.13 5.02
N PHE A 34 -11.08 -22.86 5.05
CA PHE A 34 -10.43 -21.73 4.42
C PHE A 34 -9.97 -20.77 5.51
N ILE A 35 -8.68 -20.51 5.61
CA ILE A 35 -8.09 -19.59 6.57
C ILE A 35 -7.59 -18.38 5.79
N GLY A 36 -8.30 -17.26 5.93
CA GLY A 36 -8.00 -16.00 5.25
C GLY A 36 -7.16 -15.08 6.13
N CYS A 37 -6.25 -14.38 5.49
CA CYS A 37 -5.47 -13.31 6.10
C CYS A 37 -5.30 -12.17 5.08
N VAL A 38 -5.52 -10.93 5.51
CA VAL A 38 -5.15 -9.74 4.76
C VAL A 38 -4.21 -8.91 5.62
N GLN A 39 -3.08 -8.50 5.05
CA GLN A 39 -2.03 -7.78 5.77
C GLN A 39 -1.43 -6.66 4.91
N PRO A 40 -0.91 -5.57 5.55
CA PRO A 40 -0.12 -4.58 4.85
C PRO A 40 1.08 -5.23 4.15
N MET A 41 1.42 -4.72 2.96
CA MET A 41 2.51 -5.26 2.15
C MET A 41 3.15 -4.15 1.33
N THR A 42 4.47 -4.10 1.27
CA THR A 42 5.21 -3.08 0.55
C THR A 42 5.45 -3.46 -0.90
N ASP A 43 5.84 -4.70 -1.15
CA ASP A 43 6.21 -5.17 -2.48
C ASP A 43 6.02 -6.68 -2.68
N ARG A 44 6.30 -7.13 -3.90
CA ARG A 44 6.14 -8.53 -4.30
C ARG A 44 7.17 -9.46 -3.68
N ALA A 45 8.38 -9.00 -3.44
CA ALA A 45 9.46 -9.84 -2.89
C ALA A 45 9.16 -10.20 -1.43
N GLU A 46 8.66 -9.22 -0.67
CA GLU A 46 8.20 -9.46 0.70
C GLU A 46 6.99 -10.39 0.73
N ALA A 47 6.00 -10.17 -0.16
CA ALA A 47 4.83 -11.05 -0.27
C ALA A 47 5.21 -12.51 -0.55
N GLN A 48 6.19 -12.76 -1.41
CA GLN A 48 6.66 -14.11 -1.71
C GLN A 48 7.31 -14.79 -0.50
N LYS A 49 8.04 -14.05 0.34
CA LYS A 49 8.61 -14.58 1.61
C LYS A 49 7.48 -14.99 2.57
N VAL A 50 6.46 -14.13 2.72
CA VAL A 50 5.30 -14.43 3.57
C VAL A 50 4.59 -15.69 3.09
N VAL A 51 4.32 -15.81 1.78
CA VAL A 51 3.65 -16.98 1.19
C VAL A 51 4.49 -18.25 1.36
N ALA A 52 5.80 -18.19 1.17
CA ALA A 52 6.71 -19.32 1.37
C ALA A 52 6.69 -19.81 2.84
N ASN A 53 6.75 -18.88 3.78
CA ASN A 53 6.64 -19.20 5.21
C ASN A 53 5.28 -19.80 5.56
N LEU A 54 4.21 -19.23 5.03
CA LEU A 54 2.84 -19.72 5.26
C LEU A 54 2.68 -21.16 4.75
N ARG A 55 3.25 -21.48 3.58
CA ARG A 55 3.28 -22.82 3.02
C ARG A 55 4.06 -23.81 3.88
N ALA A 56 5.23 -23.39 4.37
CA ALA A 56 6.06 -24.21 5.27
C ALA A 56 5.34 -24.52 6.61
N GLN A 57 4.59 -23.55 7.13
CA GLN A 57 3.82 -23.69 8.37
C GLN A 57 2.54 -24.56 8.20
N ASN A 58 2.07 -24.75 6.96
CA ASN A 58 0.84 -25.49 6.66
C ASN A 58 1.09 -26.65 5.68
N PRO A 59 1.95 -27.65 6.04
CA PRO A 59 2.32 -28.73 5.12
C PRO A 59 1.14 -29.64 4.71
N GLY A 60 0.06 -29.65 5.50
CA GLY A 60 -1.16 -30.38 5.20
C GLY A 60 -2.20 -29.59 4.37
N ALA A 61 -1.93 -28.36 4.02
CA ALA A 61 -2.83 -27.58 3.19
C ALA A 61 -2.81 -28.07 1.74
N ALA A 62 -3.99 -28.15 1.12
CA ALA A 62 -4.11 -28.49 -0.30
C ALA A 62 -3.62 -27.33 -1.18
N HIS A 63 -3.92 -26.08 -0.79
CA HIS A 63 -3.60 -24.88 -1.56
C HIS A 63 -3.29 -23.69 -0.63
N VAL A 64 -2.36 -22.83 -1.05
CA VAL A 64 -2.05 -21.53 -0.44
C VAL A 64 -2.18 -20.47 -1.53
N CYS A 65 -3.41 -20.03 -1.75
CA CYS A 65 -3.72 -19.02 -2.77
C CYS A 65 -3.48 -17.60 -2.25
N TRP A 66 -3.11 -16.69 -3.13
CA TRP A 66 -2.83 -15.32 -2.71
C TRP A 66 -3.08 -14.29 -3.81
N ALA A 67 -3.34 -13.05 -3.39
CA ALA A 67 -3.48 -11.89 -4.23
C ALA A 67 -2.74 -10.69 -3.63
N LEU A 68 -2.07 -9.91 -4.48
CA LEU A 68 -1.26 -8.76 -4.11
C LEU A 68 -1.72 -7.50 -4.85
N LEU A 69 -1.81 -6.39 -4.13
CA LEU A 69 -1.83 -5.04 -4.64
C LEU A 69 -0.83 -4.22 -3.83
N ALA A 70 0.39 -4.03 -4.34
CA ALA A 70 1.43 -3.28 -3.63
C ALA A 70 2.54 -2.81 -4.58
N GLY A 71 3.12 -1.65 -4.31
CA GLY A 71 4.22 -1.08 -5.09
C GLY A 71 3.88 -0.84 -6.56
N GLY A 72 2.63 -0.51 -6.89
CA GLY A 72 2.15 -0.35 -8.26
C GLY A 72 2.01 -1.66 -9.03
N GLN A 73 2.18 -2.81 -8.38
CA GLN A 73 2.08 -4.14 -8.97
C GLN A 73 0.84 -4.88 -8.47
N SER A 74 0.34 -5.79 -9.29
CA SER A 74 -0.69 -6.73 -8.88
C SER A 74 -0.31 -8.17 -9.24
N ALA A 75 -0.72 -9.11 -8.39
CA ALA A 75 -0.57 -10.53 -8.66
C ALA A 75 -1.78 -11.31 -8.14
N ALA A 76 -2.05 -12.45 -8.79
CA ALA A 76 -3.11 -13.37 -8.41
C ALA A 76 -2.64 -14.80 -8.69
N VAL A 77 -2.60 -15.64 -7.65
CA VAL A 77 -2.06 -17.01 -7.73
C VAL A 77 -3.05 -18.00 -7.16
N ASP A 78 -3.42 -18.98 -7.97
CA ASP A 78 -4.40 -20.02 -7.63
C ASP A 78 -3.78 -21.24 -6.92
N ASP A 79 -2.46 -21.41 -6.99
CA ASP A 79 -1.72 -22.47 -6.30
C ASP A 79 -2.33 -23.90 -6.45
N GLY A 80 -2.60 -24.29 -7.68
CA GLY A 80 -3.17 -25.61 -8.00
C GLY A 80 -4.68 -25.71 -7.91
N GLU A 81 -5.40 -24.68 -7.49
CA GLU A 81 -6.83 -24.58 -7.75
C GLU A 81 -7.09 -24.39 -9.26
N PRO A 82 -8.29 -24.69 -9.76
CA PRO A 82 -8.64 -24.40 -11.14
C PRO A 82 -8.40 -22.93 -11.48
N SER A 83 -7.82 -22.68 -12.65
CA SER A 83 -7.39 -21.35 -13.07
C SER A 83 -8.49 -20.29 -12.92
N GLY A 84 -8.17 -19.17 -12.26
CA GLY A 84 -9.05 -18.03 -12.04
C GLY A 84 -10.11 -18.22 -10.96
N THR A 85 -10.04 -19.31 -10.16
CA THR A 85 -11.06 -19.58 -9.14
C THR A 85 -10.69 -19.15 -7.74
N ALA A 86 -9.44 -18.75 -7.50
CA ALA A 86 -8.93 -18.33 -6.19
C ALA A 86 -8.27 -16.96 -6.22
N GLY A 87 -7.08 -16.84 -6.79
CA GLY A 87 -6.30 -15.61 -6.75
C GLY A 87 -7.00 -14.42 -7.39
N ARG A 88 -7.61 -14.59 -8.57
CA ARG A 88 -8.34 -13.53 -9.25
C ARG A 88 -9.57 -13.03 -8.47
N PRO A 89 -10.46 -13.88 -7.95
CA PRO A 89 -11.54 -13.47 -7.06
C PRO A 89 -11.07 -12.67 -5.83
N MET A 90 -9.97 -13.11 -5.19
CA MET A 90 -9.38 -12.41 -4.05
C MET A 90 -8.89 -11.02 -4.45
N LEU A 91 -8.19 -10.90 -5.59
CA LEU A 91 -7.69 -9.63 -6.12
C LEU A 91 -8.83 -8.65 -6.41
N GLU A 92 -9.94 -9.13 -6.96
CA GLU A 92 -11.13 -8.30 -7.23
C GLU A 92 -11.77 -7.76 -5.95
N VAL A 93 -11.73 -8.52 -4.84
CA VAL A 93 -12.18 -8.01 -3.54
C VAL A 93 -11.32 -6.83 -3.10
N LEU A 94 -9.98 -6.96 -3.15
CA LEU A 94 -9.06 -5.88 -2.78
C LEU A 94 -9.29 -4.62 -3.61
N ARG A 95 -9.44 -4.77 -4.92
CA ARG A 95 -9.71 -3.65 -5.85
C ARG A 95 -11.03 -2.94 -5.55
N ARG A 96 -12.11 -3.69 -5.36
CA ARG A 96 -13.44 -3.12 -5.04
C ARG A 96 -13.46 -2.38 -3.72
N GLN A 97 -12.57 -2.73 -2.80
CA GLN A 97 -12.40 -2.05 -1.51
C GLN A 97 -11.51 -0.80 -1.59
N GLY A 98 -10.96 -0.50 -2.79
CA GLY A 98 -10.05 0.64 -3.01
C GLY A 98 -8.70 0.48 -2.28
N LEU A 99 -8.28 -0.76 -2.02
CA LEU A 99 -7.06 -1.05 -1.27
C LEU A 99 -5.83 -1.06 -2.16
N GLU A 100 -4.71 -0.61 -1.59
CA GLU A 100 -3.36 -0.69 -2.12
C GLU A 100 -2.41 -1.00 -0.95
N GLY A 101 -1.21 -1.51 -1.23
CA GLY A 101 -0.26 -1.88 -0.17
C GLY A 101 -0.73 -3.06 0.67
N VAL A 102 -1.37 -4.07 0.05
CA VAL A 102 -1.94 -5.23 0.76
C VAL A 102 -1.66 -6.56 0.07
N LEU A 103 -1.48 -7.59 0.89
CA LEU A 103 -1.44 -9.00 0.51
C LEU A 103 -2.63 -9.71 1.14
N ALA A 104 -3.44 -10.41 0.33
CA ALA A 104 -4.43 -11.37 0.79
C ALA A 104 -3.92 -12.79 0.56
N THR A 105 -4.02 -13.65 1.57
CA THR A 105 -3.69 -15.07 1.49
C THR A 105 -4.86 -15.91 1.99
N VAL A 106 -5.09 -17.07 1.38
CA VAL A 106 -6.04 -18.06 1.85
C VAL A 106 -5.40 -19.44 1.82
N VAL A 107 -5.29 -20.05 3.00
CA VAL A 107 -4.87 -21.45 3.15
C VAL A 107 -6.11 -22.33 3.14
N ARG A 108 -6.15 -23.31 2.22
CA ARG A 108 -7.27 -24.24 2.12
C ARG A 108 -6.86 -25.65 2.51
N TYR A 109 -7.64 -26.23 3.41
CA TYR A 109 -7.63 -27.66 3.69
C TYR A 109 -8.84 -28.32 3.03
N TYR A 110 -8.60 -29.30 2.18
CA TYR A 110 -9.67 -29.98 1.44
C TYR A 110 -10.47 -30.92 2.33
N GLY A 111 -11.80 -30.79 2.30
CA GLY A 111 -12.72 -31.55 3.14
C GLY A 111 -13.34 -32.79 2.46
N GLY A 112 -12.79 -33.27 1.33
CA GLY A 112 -13.29 -34.45 0.62
C GLY A 112 -14.47 -34.17 -0.31
N VAL A 113 -15.07 -32.96 -0.31
CA VAL A 113 -16.23 -32.62 -1.15
C VAL A 113 -15.85 -31.50 -2.13
N LYS A 114 -16.02 -31.77 -3.42
CA LYS A 114 -15.74 -30.77 -4.47
C LYS A 114 -16.76 -29.62 -4.42
N LEU A 115 -16.29 -28.39 -4.45
CA LEU A 115 -17.15 -27.20 -4.46
C LEU A 115 -17.61 -26.82 -5.87
N GLY A 116 -16.85 -27.19 -6.90
CA GLY A 116 -16.98 -26.70 -8.27
C GLY A 116 -16.42 -25.27 -8.43
N ALA A 117 -16.20 -24.82 -9.67
CA ALA A 117 -15.57 -23.53 -9.96
C ALA A 117 -16.34 -22.36 -9.32
N GLY A 118 -17.65 -22.28 -9.47
CA GLY A 118 -18.46 -21.20 -8.86
C GLY A 118 -18.46 -21.23 -7.32
N GLY A 119 -18.39 -22.43 -6.73
CA GLY A 119 -18.27 -22.59 -5.28
C GLY A 119 -16.92 -22.12 -4.75
N LEU A 120 -15.83 -22.40 -5.49
CA LEU A 120 -14.49 -21.91 -5.16
C LEU A 120 -14.39 -20.38 -5.24
N VAL A 121 -14.83 -19.80 -6.37
CA VAL A 121 -14.87 -18.34 -6.53
C VAL A 121 -15.57 -17.66 -5.35
N ARG A 122 -16.74 -18.17 -4.97
CA ARG A 122 -17.47 -17.63 -3.81
C ARG A 122 -16.70 -17.81 -2.51
N ALA A 123 -16.16 -18.99 -2.24
CA ALA A 123 -15.44 -19.29 -1.01
C ALA A 123 -14.21 -18.37 -0.80
N TYR A 124 -13.40 -18.17 -1.85
CA TYR A 124 -12.24 -17.29 -1.80
C TYR A 124 -12.63 -15.82 -1.68
N THR A 125 -13.66 -15.37 -2.42
CA THR A 125 -14.24 -14.04 -2.29
C THR A 125 -14.73 -13.76 -0.87
N ASP A 126 -15.56 -14.66 -0.33
CA ASP A 126 -16.17 -14.50 0.99
C ASP A 126 -15.10 -14.52 2.10
N CYS A 127 -14.07 -15.39 1.95
CA CYS A 127 -13.00 -15.47 2.94
C CYS A 127 -12.23 -14.15 3.06
N VAL A 128 -11.82 -13.55 1.95
CA VAL A 128 -11.13 -12.24 1.97
C VAL A 128 -12.09 -11.12 2.41
N ALA A 129 -13.32 -11.12 1.91
CA ALA A 129 -14.30 -10.10 2.28
C ALA A 129 -14.61 -10.12 3.79
N GLN A 130 -14.76 -11.29 4.41
CA GLN A 130 -14.99 -11.40 5.85
C GLN A 130 -13.80 -10.92 6.68
N ALA A 131 -12.56 -11.22 6.28
CA ALA A 131 -11.38 -10.66 6.95
C ALA A 131 -11.41 -9.14 6.94
N LEU A 132 -11.80 -8.53 5.83
CA LEU A 132 -11.85 -7.07 5.68
C LEU A 132 -13.00 -6.38 6.44
N LEU A 133 -14.00 -7.12 6.94
CA LEU A 133 -15.07 -6.52 7.77
C LEU A 133 -14.52 -5.91 9.07
N THR A 134 -13.43 -6.45 9.60
CA THR A 134 -12.78 -5.98 10.82
C THR A 134 -11.59 -5.07 10.57
N ALA A 135 -11.29 -4.79 9.30
CA ALA A 135 -10.13 -3.99 8.91
C ALA A 135 -10.36 -2.50 9.14
N GLU A 136 -9.48 -1.88 9.89
CA GLU A 136 -9.34 -0.43 9.95
C GLU A 136 -8.62 0.04 8.69
N LYS A 137 -9.32 0.79 7.82
CA LYS A 137 -8.76 1.35 6.60
C LYS A 137 -8.18 2.72 6.88
N ILE A 138 -6.96 2.95 6.41
CA ILE A 138 -6.23 4.21 6.54
C ILE A 138 -5.81 4.70 5.15
N GLU A 139 -5.70 6.01 4.98
CA GLU A 139 -5.21 6.61 3.73
C GLU A 139 -3.70 6.37 3.57
N ILE A 140 -3.30 6.04 2.35
CA ILE A 140 -1.88 5.98 1.99
C ILE A 140 -1.41 7.40 1.70
N VAL A 141 -0.66 7.96 2.64
CA VAL A 141 0.01 9.24 2.43
C VAL A 141 1.30 8.98 1.65
N LYS A 142 1.32 9.34 0.36
CA LYS A 142 2.55 9.34 -0.42
C LYS A 142 3.49 10.40 0.15
N THR A 143 4.70 9.99 0.48
CA THR A 143 5.74 10.91 0.96
C THR A 143 6.81 11.13 -0.11
N ARG A 144 7.39 12.32 -0.11
CA ARG A 144 8.54 12.70 -0.92
C ARG A 144 9.70 13.05 0.01
N THR A 145 10.88 12.51 -0.27
CA THR A 145 12.10 12.92 0.41
C THR A 145 12.71 14.08 -0.33
N LEU A 146 13.07 15.13 0.42
CA LEU A 146 13.76 16.32 -0.08
C LEU A 146 15.11 16.45 0.62
N TYR A 147 16.07 16.99 -0.13
CA TYR A 147 17.44 17.23 0.30
C TYR A 147 17.77 18.68 0.11
N CYS A 148 18.24 19.35 1.14
CA CYS A 148 18.66 20.74 1.02
C CYS A 148 19.94 21.02 1.80
N ASN A 149 20.75 21.92 1.23
CA ASN A 149 21.91 22.52 1.88
C ASN A 149 21.58 23.95 2.28
N THR A 150 21.92 24.33 3.51
CA THR A 150 21.64 25.65 4.01
C THR A 150 22.84 26.21 4.84
N THR A 151 22.84 27.51 5.06
CA THR A 151 23.81 28.12 6.01
C THR A 151 23.31 27.98 7.44
N ARG A 152 24.20 27.99 8.42
CA ARG A 152 23.85 27.99 9.86
C ARG A 152 22.93 29.15 10.23
N ALA A 153 23.04 30.29 9.52
CA ALA A 153 22.22 31.46 9.79
C ALA A 153 20.73 31.25 9.53
N VAL A 154 20.36 30.43 8.52
CA VAL A 154 18.97 30.16 8.17
C VAL A 154 18.49 28.74 8.53
N GLU A 155 19.35 27.92 9.13
CA GLU A 155 18.97 26.58 9.59
C GLU A 155 17.71 26.58 10.46
N GLY A 156 17.63 27.53 11.42
CA GLY A 156 16.47 27.66 12.29
C GLY A 156 15.16 27.97 11.55
N LEU A 157 15.25 28.75 10.46
CA LEU A 157 14.12 29.02 9.57
C LEU A 157 13.70 27.74 8.86
N VAL A 158 14.66 27.00 8.27
CA VAL A 158 14.41 25.73 7.55
C VAL A 158 13.75 24.71 8.48
N ARG A 159 14.28 24.50 9.68
CA ARG A 159 13.71 23.55 10.66
C ARG A 159 12.29 23.90 11.08
N ARG A 160 11.98 25.18 11.27
CA ARG A 160 10.61 25.62 11.59
C ARG A 160 9.65 25.40 10.44
N ALA A 161 10.05 25.67 9.20
CA ALA A 161 9.23 25.43 8.02
C ALA A 161 8.97 23.92 7.81
N ILE A 162 10.00 23.08 7.97
CA ILE A 162 9.88 21.60 7.94
C ILE A 162 8.86 21.12 8.98
N ALA A 163 8.98 21.58 10.23
CA ALA A 163 8.06 21.20 11.29
C ALA A 163 6.62 21.68 11.02
N LYS A 164 6.43 22.92 10.53
CA LYS A 164 5.13 23.48 10.15
C LYS A 164 4.46 22.68 9.02
N ALA A 165 5.25 22.17 8.07
CA ALA A 165 4.77 21.34 6.96
C ALA A 165 4.44 19.87 7.38
N GLY A 166 4.63 19.51 8.65
CA GLY A 166 4.44 18.14 9.13
C GLY A 166 5.50 17.16 8.61
N ALA A 167 6.65 17.67 8.17
CA ALA A 167 7.74 16.86 7.66
C ALA A 167 8.60 16.28 8.79
N THR A 168 9.19 15.11 8.52
CA THR A 168 10.09 14.41 9.44
C THR A 168 11.52 14.54 8.94
N ILE A 169 12.41 15.10 9.76
CA ILE A 169 13.84 15.15 9.46
C ILE A 169 14.40 13.74 9.59
N LEU A 170 15.01 13.25 8.51
CA LEU A 170 15.63 11.93 8.44
C LEU A 170 17.09 11.99 8.85
N ASN A 171 17.79 13.05 8.42
CA ASN A 171 19.19 13.30 8.75
C ASN A 171 19.50 14.79 8.76
N ALA A 172 20.51 15.21 9.54
CA ALA A 172 21.04 16.57 9.54
C ALA A 172 22.53 16.53 9.89
N GLU A 173 23.36 16.99 8.95
CA GLU A 173 24.83 17.04 9.10
C GLU A 173 25.33 18.47 9.07
N HIS A 174 26.24 18.77 9.99
CA HIS A 174 26.82 20.10 10.14
C HIS A 174 28.28 20.12 9.67
N GLY A 175 28.49 20.61 8.45
CA GLY A 175 29.79 20.87 7.87
C GLY A 175 30.02 22.37 7.59
N THR A 176 30.57 22.67 6.43
CA THR A 176 30.65 24.06 5.89
C THR A 176 29.24 24.62 5.67
N TYR A 177 28.33 23.76 5.21
CA TYR A 177 26.90 23.99 5.15
C TYR A 177 26.19 23.01 6.10
N VAL A 178 24.91 23.23 6.36
CA VAL A 178 24.04 22.28 7.05
C VAL A 178 23.27 21.53 5.99
N GLU A 179 23.49 20.23 5.92
CA GLU A 179 22.78 19.32 5.01
C GLU A 179 21.61 18.73 5.75
N ILE A 180 20.40 18.85 5.21
CA ILE A 180 19.17 18.36 5.86
C ILE A 180 18.38 17.51 4.86
N ASP A 181 18.14 16.25 5.26
CA ASP A 181 17.28 15.30 4.56
C ASP A 181 15.98 15.16 5.35
N PHE A 182 14.85 15.30 4.68
CA PHE A 182 13.56 15.21 5.35
C PHE A 182 12.49 14.64 4.43
N SER A 183 11.50 13.96 5.02
CA SER A 183 10.36 13.37 4.33
C SER A 183 9.09 14.11 4.71
N LEU A 184 8.22 14.38 3.73
CA LEU A 184 6.94 15.04 3.93
C LEU A 184 5.88 14.48 2.96
N PRO A 185 4.57 14.72 3.22
CA PRO A 185 3.52 14.40 2.27
C PRO A 185 3.79 15.03 0.89
N GLU A 186 3.67 14.26 -0.17
CA GLU A 186 3.94 14.71 -1.55
C GLU A 186 3.15 15.98 -1.90
N THR A 187 1.91 16.08 -1.39
CA THR A 187 1.03 17.24 -1.59
C THR A 187 1.54 18.54 -0.95
N ALA A 188 2.42 18.45 0.05
CA ALA A 188 3.01 19.60 0.74
C ALA A 188 4.39 19.99 0.18
N ALA A 189 5.00 19.12 -0.64
CA ALA A 189 6.40 19.28 -1.05
C ALA A 189 6.64 20.56 -1.86
N ASP A 190 5.84 20.80 -2.89
CA ASP A 190 6.04 21.95 -3.78
C ASP A 190 5.78 23.29 -3.05
N GLY A 191 4.80 23.32 -2.14
CA GLY A 191 4.53 24.47 -1.30
C GLY A 191 5.69 24.80 -0.35
N LEU A 192 6.29 23.78 0.27
CA LEU A 192 7.45 23.96 1.15
C LEU A 192 8.70 24.38 0.37
N ILE A 193 8.93 23.83 -0.82
CA ILE A 193 10.02 24.23 -1.71
C ILE A 193 9.90 25.72 -2.05
N ALA A 194 8.71 26.19 -2.44
CA ALA A 194 8.46 27.58 -2.77
C ALA A 194 8.68 28.50 -1.53
N GLU A 195 8.10 28.16 -0.37
CA GLU A 195 8.25 28.92 0.89
C GLU A 195 9.72 29.08 1.29
N LEU A 196 10.50 27.97 1.25
CA LEU A 196 11.90 27.97 1.64
C LEU A 196 12.81 28.65 0.61
N SER A 197 12.50 28.56 -0.69
CA SER A 197 13.26 29.24 -1.73
C SER A 197 13.11 30.76 -1.63
N GLU A 198 11.92 31.24 -1.32
CA GLU A 198 11.66 32.69 -1.11
C GLU A 198 12.27 33.19 0.22
N ALA A 199 11.92 32.53 1.34
CA ALA A 199 12.35 32.96 2.67
C ALA A 199 13.87 32.80 2.89
N GLY A 200 14.49 31.80 2.25
CA GLY A 200 15.90 31.50 2.33
C GLY A 200 16.80 32.47 1.54
N ARG A 201 16.23 33.31 0.65
CA ARG A 201 16.96 34.34 -0.13
C ARG A 201 18.23 33.80 -0.80
N GLY A 202 18.14 32.60 -1.42
CA GLY A 202 19.26 31.95 -2.07
C GLY A 202 20.24 31.21 -1.14
N GLN A 203 19.99 31.16 0.18
CA GLN A 203 20.80 30.42 1.15
C GLN A 203 20.29 28.98 1.38
N VAL A 204 19.21 28.58 0.73
CA VAL A 204 18.71 27.20 0.69
C VAL A 204 18.89 26.68 -0.72
N VAL A 205 19.69 25.65 -0.88
CA VAL A 205 20.00 25.00 -2.17
C VAL A 205 19.41 23.58 -2.14
N TRP A 206 18.57 23.27 -3.11
CA TRP A 206 17.96 21.96 -3.25
C TRP A 206 18.90 21.00 -3.98
N CYS A 207 18.94 19.74 -3.55
CA CYS A 207 19.71 18.67 -4.17
C CYS A 207 18.76 17.57 -4.62
N ASP A 208 19.09 16.89 -5.75
CA ASP A 208 18.24 15.80 -6.28
C ASP A 208 18.41 14.48 -5.49
N SER A 209 19.58 14.25 -4.89
CA SER A 209 19.92 13.12 -4.03
C SER A 209 21.25 13.36 -3.33
N ARG A 210 21.61 12.51 -2.37
CA ARG A 210 22.99 12.36 -1.87
C ARG A 210 23.79 11.42 -2.74
#